data_3f8682d05589b9e9b2b1a65a757d0400
#
_entry.id   3f8682d05589b9e9b2b1a65a757d0400
#
_cell.length_a   1.000
_cell.length_b   1.000
_cell.length_c   1.000
_cell.angle_alpha   90.00
_cell.angle_beta   90.00
_cell.angle_gamma   90.00
#
_symmetry.space_group_name_H-M   'P 1'
#
loop_
_entity.id
_entity.type
_entity.pdbx_description
1 polymer ?
#
loop_
_entity_poly.entity_id
_entity_poly.type
_entity_poly.pdbx_seq_one_letter_code
_entity_poly.pdbx_strand_id
1 'polypeptide(L)' 'MSDQELQVNIIAELKTVIDPDLHKDIVSLGFVKNMDVKDGNVKFQVELTTPACPVKEQLKTECETKVSAVKGIKSVDVE' A
#
# COMPACT_ATOMS: atom_id res chain seq x y z
N MET A 1 7.77 -17.82 -3.27
CA MET A 1 6.78 -17.05 -4.05
C MET A 1 7.51 -16.17 -5.04
N SER A 2 6.91 -15.97 -6.22
CA SER A 2 7.47 -15.04 -7.19
C SER A 2 7.13 -13.60 -6.79
N ASP A 3 7.91 -12.66 -7.28
CA ASP A 3 7.66 -11.25 -7.03
C ASP A 3 6.28 -10.83 -7.54
N GLN A 4 5.84 -11.42 -8.65
CA GLN A 4 4.54 -11.12 -9.20
C GLN A 4 3.40 -11.57 -8.28
N GLU A 5 3.54 -12.75 -7.69
CA GLU A 5 2.55 -13.22 -6.73
C GLU A 5 2.51 -12.34 -5.48
N LEU A 6 3.67 -11.93 -5.00
CA LEU A 6 3.74 -11.01 -3.87
C LEU A 6 3.06 -9.69 -4.20
N GLN A 7 3.28 -9.17 -5.39
CA GLN A 7 2.65 -7.92 -5.82
C GLN A 7 1.13 -8.04 -5.84
N VAL A 8 0.61 -9.15 -6.36
CA VAL A 8 -0.84 -9.38 -6.39
C VAL A 8 -1.40 -9.44 -4.97
N ASN A 9 -0.73 -10.16 -4.08
CA ASN A 9 -1.16 -10.27 -2.69
C ASN A 9 -1.12 -8.91 -1.98
N ILE A 10 -0.10 -8.12 -2.25
CA ILE A 10 0.04 -6.79 -1.68
C ILE A 10 -1.11 -5.90 -2.15
N ILE A 11 -1.40 -5.90 -3.43
CA ILE A 11 -2.49 -5.10 -3.99
C ILE A 11 -3.83 -5.53 -3.37
N ALA A 12 -4.03 -6.84 -3.22
CA ALA A 12 -5.26 -7.34 -2.60
C ALA A 12 -5.41 -6.83 -1.16
N GLU A 13 -4.32 -6.79 -0.41
CA GLU A 13 -4.36 -6.24 0.95
C GLU A 13 -4.60 -4.74 0.93
N LEU A 14 -3.97 -4.02 0.01
CA LEU A 14 -4.15 -2.58 -0.09
C LEU A 14 -5.57 -2.20 -0.48
N LYS A 15 -6.28 -3.07 -1.16
CA LYS A 15 -7.69 -2.84 -1.49
C LYS A 15 -8.59 -2.82 -0.26
N THR A 16 -8.09 -3.27 0.88
CA THR A 16 -8.84 -3.17 2.14
C THR A 16 -8.60 -1.84 2.84
N VAL A 17 -7.64 -1.06 2.38
CA VAL A 17 -7.34 0.26 2.94
C VAL A 17 -8.24 1.28 2.26
N ILE A 18 -9.16 1.84 3.03
CA ILE A 18 -10.18 2.74 2.53
C ILE A 18 -9.84 4.17 2.91
N ASP A 19 -9.88 5.07 1.94
CA ASP A 19 -9.72 6.50 2.20
C ASP A 19 -11.00 7.02 2.90
N PRO A 20 -10.90 7.56 4.12
CA PRO A 20 -12.08 8.02 4.84
C PRO A 20 -12.78 9.22 4.19
N ASP A 21 -12.07 9.97 3.37
CA ASP A 21 -12.62 11.13 2.68
C ASP A 21 -13.45 10.73 1.47
N LEU A 22 -12.93 9.79 0.70
CA LEU A 22 -13.53 9.40 -0.57
C LEU A 22 -14.33 8.09 -0.48
N HIS A 23 -14.23 7.39 0.63
CA HIS A 23 -14.93 6.12 0.89
C HIS A 23 -14.64 5.05 -0.15
N LYS A 24 -13.42 5.08 -0.71
CA LYS A 24 -12.98 4.08 -1.68
C LYS A 24 -11.57 3.62 -1.33
N ASP A 25 -11.23 2.43 -1.81
CA ASP A 25 -9.89 1.92 -1.57
C ASP A 25 -8.84 2.71 -2.36
N ILE A 26 -7.65 2.80 -1.79
CA ILE A 26 -6.59 3.62 -2.37
C ILE A 26 -6.08 3.06 -3.70
N VAL A 27 -6.21 1.76 -3.93
CA VAL A 27 -5.81 1.16 -5.21
C VAL A 27 -6.74 1.60 -6.33
N SER A 28 -8.05 1.56 -6.11
CA SER A 28 -9.03 1.99 -7.10
C SER A 28 -8.94 3.48 -7.38
N LEU A 29 -8.53 4.27 -6.38
CA LEU A 29 -8.36 5.71 -6.56
C LEU A 29 -7.07 6.07 -7.29
N GLY A 30 -6.19 5.09 -7.51
CA GLY A 30 -4.93 5.33 -8.18
C GLY A 30 -3.89 6.00 -7.32
N PHE A 31 -4.02 5.91 -6.01
CA PHE A 31 -3.07 6.54 -5.08
C PHE A 31 -1.78 5.75 -4.92
N VAL A 32 -1.81 4.45 -5.22
CA VAL A 32 -0.62 3.60 -5.12
C VAL A 32 0.15 3.68 -6.43
N LYS A 33 1.37 4.16 -6.37
CA LYS A 33 2.21 4.36 -7.56
C LYS A 33 3.61 3.82 -7.35
N ASN A 34 4.27 3.52 -8.45
CA ASN A 34 5.68 3.12 -8.47
C ASN A 34 5.95 1.93 -7.55
N MET A 35 5.05 0.95 -7.54
CA MET A 35 5.22 -0.24 -6.73
C MET A 35 6.35 -1.09 -7.28
N ASP A 36 7.28 -1.43 -6.41
CA ASP A 36 8.41 -2.28 -6.73
C ASP A 36 8.49 -3.38 -5.67
N VAL A 37 8.47 -4.62 -6.11
CA VAL A 37 8.57 -5.79 -5.24
C VAL A 37 9.76 -6.62 -5.69
N LYS A 38 10.73 -6.83 -4.78
CA LYS A 38 11.92 -7.61 -5.12
C LYS A 38 12.38 -8.37 -3.88
N ASP A 39 12.44 -9.69 -3.99
CA ASP A 39 12.93 -10.58 -2.95
C ASP A 39 12.27 -10.36 -1.58
N GLY A 40 10.99 -10.00 -1.59
CA GLY A 40 10.26 -9.72 -0.38
C GLY A 40 10.39 -8.28 0.12
N ASN A 41 11.14 -7.45 -0.56
CA ASN A 41 11.25 -6.03 -0.27
C ASN A 41 10.25 -5.27 -1.11
N VAL A 42 9.37 -4.52 -0.47
CA VAL A 42 8.31 -3.79 -1.15
C VAL A 42 8.56 -2.29 -0.99
N LYS A 43 8.47 -1.59 -2.09
CA LYS A 43 8.55 -0.13 -2.09
C LYS A 43 7.45 0.42 -2.97
N PHE A 44 6.70 1.37 -2.46
CA PHE A 44 5.69 2.05 -3.26
C PHE A 44 5.41 3.43 -2.69
N GLN A 45 4.73 4.24 -3.49
CA GLN A 45 4.35 5.59 -3.11
C GLN A 45 2.84 5.66 -2.97
N VAL A 46 2.39 6.36 -1.94
CA VAL A 46 0.97 6.67 -1.78
C VAL A 46 0.80 8.16 -2.02
N GLU A 47 0.09 8.49 -3.09
CA GLU A 47 -0.16 9.87 -3.46
C GLU A 47 -1.60 10.22 -3.15
N LEU A 48 -1.77 11.16 -2.22
CA LEU A 48 -3.10 11.61 -1.81
C LEU A 48 -3.40 12.96 -2.44
N THR A 49 -4.64 13.13 -2.87
CA THR A 49 -5.09 14.40 -3.41
C THR A 49 -5.56 15.36 -2.33
N THR A 50 -5.76 14.85 -1.12
CA THR A 50 -6.22 15.64 0.02
C THR A 50 -5.03 16.10 0.84
N PRO A 51 -4.93 17.39 1.22
CA PRO A 51 -3.80 17.89 1.99
C PRO A 51 -3.87 17.59 3.48
N ALA A 52 -4.76 16.73 3.92
CA ALA A 52 -4.93 16.40 5.35
C ALA A 52 -3.79 15.52 5.82
N CYS A 53 -2.78 16.09 6.47
CA CYS A 53 -1.61 15.38 6.96
C CYS A 53 -1.93 14.22 7.91
N PRO A 54 -2.88 14.35 8.87
CA PRO A 54 -3.20 13.23 9.75
C PRO A 54 -3.73 12.01 8.99
N VAL A 55 -4.54 12.23 7.97
CA VAL A 55 -5.08 11.14 7.15
C VAL A 55 -3.96 10.46 6.37
N LYS A 56 -3.02 11.25 5.85
CA LYS A 56 -1.90 10.72 5.08
C LYS A 56 -1.04 9.77 5.92
N GLU A 57 -0.70 10.17 7.13
CA GLU A 57 0.09 9.33 8.03
C GLU A 57 -0.66 8.08 8.43
N GLN A 58 -1.95 8.20 8.69
CA GLN A 58 -2.80 7.08 9.06
C GLN A 58 -2.85 6.05 7.93
N LEU A 59 -3.06 6.50 6.70
CA LEU A 59 -3.10 5.62 5.55
C LEU A 59 -1.75 4.96 5.31
N LYS A 60 -0.67 5.70 5.49
CA LYS A 60 0.67 5.14 5.35
C LYS A 60 0.90 4.00 6.34
N THR A 61 0.54 4.23 7.61
CA THR A 61 0.67 3.22 8.64
C THR A 61 -0.17 1.99 8.33
N GLU A 62 -1.41 2.19 7.88
CA GLU A 62 -2.26 1.07 7.50
C GLU A 62 -1.67 0.28 6.34
N CYS A 63 -1.15 0.97 5.33
CA CYS A 63 -0.51 0.31 4.20
C CYS A 63 0.67 -0.55 4.66
N GLU A 64 1.53 0.00 5.50
CA GLU A 64 2.67 -0.74 6.02
C GLU A 64 2.22 -1.97 6.80
N THR A 65 1.24 -1.82 7.66
CA THR A 65 0.72 -2.93 8.47
C THR A 65 0.13 -4.02 7.60
N LYS A 66 -0.70 -3.64 6.65
CA LYS A 66 -1.36 -4.61 5.76
C LYS A 66 -0.36 -5.34 4.89
N VAL A 67 0.57 -4.60 4.30
CA VAL A 67 1.56 -5.19 3.40
C VAL A 67 2.52 -6.10 4.17
N SER A 68 2.95 -5.69 5.35
CA SER A 68 3.87 -6.49 6.14
C SER A 68 3.23 -7.79 6.65
N ALA A 69 1.91 -7.86 6.67
CA ALA A 69 1.20 -9.08 7.02
C ALA A 69 1.18 -10.12 5.90
N VAL A 70 1.54 -9.73 4.70
CA VAL A 70 1.59 -10.65 3.56
C VAL A 70 2.77 -11.60 3.71
N LYS A 71 2.54 -12.90 3.49
CA LYS A 71 3.60 -13.91 3.57
C LYS A 71 4.67 -13.63 2.53
N GLY A 72 5.92 -13.75 2.95
CA GLY A 72 7.07 -13.56 2.08
C GLY A 72 7.59 -12.14 2.05
N ILE A 73 6.94 -11.22 2.74
CA ILE A 73 7.39 -9.83 2.80
C ILE A 73 8.45 -9.69 3.89
N LYS A 74 9.58 -9.12 3.54
CA LYS A 74 10.69 -8.88 4.47
C LYS A 74 10.73 -7.43 4.93
N SER A 75 10.47 -6.51 4.02
CA SER A 75 10.48 -5.10 4.38
C SER A 75 9.46 -4.35 3.53
N VAL A 76 8.98 -3.24 4.06
CA VAL A 76 8.01 -2.37 3.40
C VAL A 76 8.51 -0.94 3.50
N ASP A 77 8.55 -0.26 2.37
CA ASP A 77 8.92 1.15 2.31
C ASP A 77 7.78 1.91 1.62
N VAL A 78 7.14 2.79 2.38
CA VAL A 78 6.03 3.60 1.89
C VAL A 78 6.44 5.07 1.91
N GLU A 79 6.31 5.72 0.79
CA GLU A 79 6.64 7.15 0.68
C GLU A 79 5.39 8.02 0.60
#